data_4402d519ee31da2662381b2b5c4bfa63
#
_entry.id   4402d519ee31da2662381b2b5c4bfa63
#
_cell.length_a   1.000
_cell.length_b   1.000
_cell.length_c   1.000
_cell.angle_alpha   90.00
_cell.angle_beta   90.00
_cell.angle_gamma   90.00
#
_symmetry.space_group_name_H-M   'P 1'
#
loop_
_entity.id
_entity.type
_entity.pdbx_description
1 polymer ?
#
loop_
_entity_poly.entity_id
_entity_poly.type
_entity_poly.pdbx_seq_one_letter_code
_entity_poly.pdbx_strand_id
1 'polypeptide(L)'
;EATGQITFYDHKDQVLLKEVAQGGKTFKPFTVPDREIGVDIAKVPEAQKHGWSWRALFDSPDNEAFYGLGQHQSEELNMKGKNEDLFQYNTKVSVPFVISNKNYGILWDSYSYSRWGNPDDYLQLNRAFKLYDKDGKEGQLTGTYVDKNGQKIVRGEDSIYFEYAMPEASEICNKTDKGGIQNLPKGFALNGSKVVYEGYVEAPTNSFYQFILYYAG
;
A
#
# COMPACT_ATOMS: atom_id res chain seq x y z
N GLU A 1 -1.24 16.82 30.77
CA GLU A 1 -1.71 15.58 31.38
C GLU A 1 -0.81 14.42 30.99
N ALA A 2 -0.76 13.37 31.82
CA ALA A 2 0.29 12.35 31.75
C ALA A 2 0.33 11.52 30.44
N THR A 3 -0.75 11.48 29.67
CA THR A 3 -0.83 10.64 28.44
C THR A 3 -0.64 11.44 27.16
N GLY A 4 -0.81 12.76 27.19
CA GLY A 4 -0.82 13.60 25.98
C GLY A 4 -1.93 13.24 24.99
N GLN A 5 -2.96 12.49 25.43
CA GLN A 5 -4.11 12.11 24.59
C GLN A 5 -4.89 13.35 24.15
N ILE A 6 -5.21 13.43 22.87
CA ILE A 6 -5.99 14.52 22.28
C ILE A 6 -7.46 14.11 22.18
N THR A 7 -8.35 15.02 22.59
CA THR A 7 -9.78 14.87 22.42
C THR A 7 -10.37 16.19 21.94
N PHE A 8 -11.17 16.15 20.90
CA PHE A 8 -11.88 17.31 20.34
C PHE A 8 -13.35 17.26 20.77
N TYR A 9 -13.87 18.39 21.18
CA TYR A 9 -15.23 18.54 21.63
C TYR A 9 -15.99 19.55 20.77
N ASP A 10 -17.28 19.40 20.67
CA ASP A 10 -18.16 20.44 20.12
C ASP A 10 -18.44 21.56 21.14
N HIS A 11 -19.26 22.53 20.72
CA HIS A 11 -19.68 23.66 21.58
C HIS A 11 -20.60 23.25 22.75
N LYS A 12 -20.99 22.00 22.84
CA LYS A 12 -21.82 21.43 23.93
C LYS A 12 -21.02 20.42 24.78
N ASP A 13 -19.70 20.46 24.68
CA ASP A 13 -18.79 19.53 25.35
C ASP A 13 -19.01 18.05 24.99
N GLN A 14 -19.60 17.77 23.81
CA GLN A 14 -19.71 16.42 23.30
C GLN A 14 -18.45 16.04 22.53
N VAL A 15 -17.97 14.82 22.73
CA VAL A 15 -16.77 14.33 22.03
C VAL A 15 -17.07 14.19 20.55
N LEU A 16 -16.30 14.91 19.73
CA LEU A 16 -16.30 14.77 18.26
C LEU A 16 -15.28 13.73 17.79
N LEU A 17 -14.05 13.85 18.26
CA LEU A 17 -12.94 13.00 17.86
C LEU A 17 -12.03 12.78 19.05
N LYS A 18 -11.68 11.53 19.31
CA LYS A 18 -10.85 11.15 20.45
C LYS A 18 -9.73 10.24 19.99
N GLU A 19 -8.52 10.59 20.37
CA GLU A 19 -7.36 9.75 20.14
C GLU A 19 -7.45 8.46 20.97
N VAL A 20 -7.02 7.34 20.41
CA VAL A 20 -6.95 6.05 21.11
C VAL A 20 -6.03 6.19 22.33
N ALA A 21 -6.49 5.72 23.48
CA ALA A 21 -5.84 5.96 24.77
C ALA A 21 -4.46 5.31 24.87
N GLN A 22 -4.27 4.14 24.25
CA GLN A 22 -2.98 3.43 24.25
C GLN A 22 -2.58 3.15 22.79
N GLY A 23 -1.35 3.56 22.45
CA GLY A 23 -0.85 3.41 21.09
C GLY A 23 -1.46 4.37 20.05
N GLY A 24 -2.23 5.37 20.51
CA GLY A 24 -2.82 6.40 19.66
C GLY A 24 -1.78 7.25 18.92
N LYS A 25 -0.58 7.40 19.50
CA LYS A 25 0.58 8.00 18.83
C LYS A 25 1.74 7.03 18.78
N THR A 26 2.32 6.90 17.62
CA THR A 26 3.55 6.15 17.45
C THR A 26 4.55 6.95 16.62
N PHE A 27 5.82 6.89 17.01
CA PHE A 27 6.93 7.50 16.30
C PHE A 27 7.90 6.38 15.93
N LYS A 28 8.29 6.34 14.65
CA LYS A 28 9.28 5.38 14.16
C LYS A 28 10.35 6.13 13.38
N PRO A 29 11.64 5.79 13.56
CA PRO A 29 12.67 6.30 12.65
C PRO A 29 12.34 5.85 11.23
N PHE A 30 12.58 6.74 10.28
CA PHE A 30 12.39 6.50 8.87
C PHE A 30 13.68 6.77 8.12
N THR A 31 14.02 5.88 7.21
CA THR A 31 15.12 6.07 6.28
C THR A 31 14.56 5.98 4.87
N VAL A 32 14.93 6.92 4.02
CA VAL A 32 14.54 6.91 2.61
C VAL A 32 15.05 5.62 1.97
N PRO A 33 14.20 4.86 1.26
CA PRO A 33 14.64 3.65 0.56
C PRO A 33 15.79 3.93 -0.42
N ASP A 34 16.67 2.98 -0.61
CA ASP A 34 17.81 3.11 -1.54
C ASP A 34 17.39 3.35 -3.00
N ARG A 35 16.14 3.05 -3.30
CA ARG A 35 15.54 3.23 -4.62
C ARG A 35 14.21 3.98 -4.49
N GLU A 36 14.17 5.16 -5.08
CA GLU A 36 12.96 5.98 -5.16
C GLU A 36 12.77 6.46 -6.60
N ILE A 37 11.54 6.43 -7.10
CA ILE A 37 11.24 6.86 -8.47
C ILE A 37 11.47 8.36 -8.62
N GLY A 38 12.23 8.76 -9.63
CA GLY A 38 12.49 10.17 -9.95
C GLY A 38 13.51 10.85 -9.04
N VAL A 39 14.13 10.14 -8.10
CA VAL A 39 15.13 10.67 -7.18
C VAL A 39 16.44 9.90 -7.32
N ASP A 40 17.53 10.61 -7.58
CA ASP A 40 18.87 10.05 -7.49
C ASP A 40 19.32 10.08 -6.01
N ILE A 41 19.08 8.99 -5.30
CA ILE A 41 19.37 8.87 -3.87
C ILE A 41 20.84 9.12 -3.54
N ALA A 42 21.76 8.86 -4.47
CA ALA A 42 23.16 9.13 -4.27
C ALA A 42 23.48 10.63 -4.14
N LYS A 43 22.62 11.48 -4.71
CA LYS A 43 22.74 12.95 -4.64
C LYS A 43 22.00 13.56 -3.46
N VAL A 44 21.19 12.80 -2.73
CA VAL A 44 20.49 13.29 -1.53
C VAL A 44 21.48 13.36 -0.37
N PRO A 45 21.65 14.51 0.29
CA PRO A 45 22.50 14.61 1.46
C PRO A 45 22.09 13.63 2.55
N GLU A 46 23.06 13.00 3.21
CA GLU A 46 22.81 11.95 4.20
C GLU A 46 21.83 12.40 5.30
N ALA A 47 21.97 13.67 5.77
CA ALA A 47 21.06 14.21 6.77
C ALA A 47 19.59 14.30 6.32
N GLN A 48 19.32 14.26 5.02
CA GLN A 48 17.96 14.30 4.45
C GLN A 48 17.40 12.90 4.18
N LYS A 49 18.22 11.87 4.32
CA LYS A 49 17.78 10.48 4.16
C LYS A 49 17.12 9.89 5.39
N HIS A 50 17.25 10.55 6.53
CA HIS A 50 16.74 10.08 7.81
C HIS A 50 15.71 11.05 8.36
N GLY A 51 14.71 10.51 8.98
CA GLY A 51 13.63 11.29 9.58
C GLY A 51 12.81 10.45 10.55
N TRP A 52 11.62 10.94 10.85
CA TRP A 52 10.67 10.27 11.69
C TRP A 52 9.33 10.19 10.98
N SER A 53 8.74 9.01 10.97
CA SER A 53 7.33 8.86 10.67
C SER A 53 6.54 8.87 11.98
N TRP A 54 5.39 9.53 11.97
CA TRP A 54 4.49 9.47 13.10
C TRP A 54 3.08 9.13 12.64
N ARG A 55 2.33 8.50 13.51
CA ARG A 55 0.96 8.04 13.26
C ARG A 55 0.09 8.47 14.42
N ALA A 56 -1.10 8.99 14.11
CA ALA A 56 -2.15 9.27 15.06
C ALA A 56 -3.35 8.38 14.76
N LEU A 57 -3.87 7.70 15.79
CA LEU A 57 -5.06 6.87 15.71
C LEU A 57 -6.17 7.49 16.53
N PHE A 58 -7.34 7.57 15.93
CA PHE A 58 -8.54 8.08 16.57
C PHE A 58 -9.63 7.02 16.60
N ASP A 59 -10.40 7.00 17.68
CA ASP A 59 -11.60 6.20 17.77
C ASP A 59 -12.63 6.70 16.76
N SER A 60 -13.25 5.79 16.04
CA SER A 60 -14.32 6.09 15.09
C SER A 60 -15.43 5.06 15.22
N PRO A 61 -16.64 5.46 15.67
CA PRO A 61 -17.75 4.55 15.83
C PRO A 61 -18.21 3.98 14.49
N ASP A 62 -18.81 2.78 14.51
CA ASP A 62 -19.19 2.04 13.29
C ASP A 62 -20.11 2.84 12.35
N ASN A 63 -20.94 3.70 12.91
CA ASN A 63 -21.86 4.55 12.16
C ASN A 63 -21.25 5.88 11.68
N GLU A 64 -19.95 6.05 11.77
CA GLU A 64 -19.24 7.18 11.21
C GLU A 64 -18.76 6.89 9.81
N ALA A 65 -18.84 7.90 8.94
CA ALA A 65 -18.35 7.87 7.57
C ALA A 65 -17.53 9.12 7.28
N PHE A 66 -16.49 8.99 6.48
CA PHE A 66 -15.62 10.08 6.08
C PHE A 66 -15.65 10.29 4.58
N TYR A 67 -15.73 11.54 4.14
CA TYR A 67 -15.81 11.94 2.73
C TYR A 67 -14.74 12.99 2.45
N GLY A 68 -14.03 12.85 1.34
CA GLY A 68 -13.00 13.83 0.95
C GLY A 68 -11.71 13.19 0.46
N LEU A 69 -10.56 13.72 0.88
CA LEU A 69 -9.20 13.39 0.49
C LEU A 69 -8.82 13.78 -0.96
N GLY A 70 -9.74 14.39 -1.70
CA GLY A 70 -9.53 14.79 -3.09
C GLY A 70 -10.09 13.81 -4.09
N GLN A 71 -9.47 13.71 -5.26
CA GLN A 71 -9.87 12.81 -6.34
C GLN A 71 -8.81 11.73 -6.51
N HIS A 72 -9.18 10.52 -6.20
CA HIS A 72 -8.36 9.32 -6.32
C HIS A 72 -8.87 8.43 -7.44
N GLN A 73 -8.05 7.48 -7.88
CA GLN A 73 -8.42 6.48 -8.89
C GLN A 73 -9.21 5.31 -8.29
N SER A 74 -9.82 5.53 -7.14
CA SER A 74 -10.70 4.57 -6.47
C SER A 74 -12.15 5.01 -6.63
N GLU A 75 -13.07 4.06 -6.68
CA GLU A 75 -14.52 4.32 -6.71
C GLU A 75 -15.11 4.51 -5.30
N GLU A 76 -14.25 4.77 -4.32
CA GLU A 76 -14.63 4.85 -2.92
C GLU A 76 -15.17 6.24 -2.57
N LEU A 77 -16.40 6.30 -2.10
CA LEU A 77 -17.00 7.52 -1.58
C LEU A 77 -16.75 7.67 -0.07
N ASN A 78 -16.93 6.58 0.68
CA ASN A 78 -16.69 6.57 2.11
C ASN A 78 -15.27 6.07 2.39
N MET A 79 -14.44 6.95 2.93
CA MET A 79 -13.02 6.70 3.20
C MET A 79 -12.78 5.98 4.53
N LYS A 80 -13.83 5.65 5.31
CA LYS A 80 -13.66 4.86 6.53
C LYS A 80 -13.18 3.46 6.21
N GLY A 81 -12.11 3.03 6.88
CA GLY A 81 -11.52 1.71 6.66
C GLY A 81 -10.78 1.56 5.32
N LYS A 82 -10.61 2.66 4.58
CA LYS A 82 -9.85 2.69 3.33
C LYS A 82 -8.47 3.27 3.58
N ASN A 83 -7.52 2.89 2.74
CA ASN A 83 -6.15 3.39 2.78
C ASN A 83 -5.90 4.24 1.54
N GLU A 84 -5.44 5.48 1.74
CA GLU A 84 -5.07 6.38 0.66
C GLU A 84 -3.73 7.03 0.90
N ASP A 85 -2.90 7.01 -0.13
CA ASP A 85 -1.66 7.77 -0.17
C ASP A 85 -1.98 9.22 -0.54
N LEU A 86 -1.68 10.13 0.37
CA LEU A 86 -1.88 11.58 0.15
C LEU A 86 -0.66 12.16 -0.58
N PHE A 87 -0.47 11.70 -1.79
CA PHE A 87 0.58 12.11 -2.70
C PHE A 87 -0.03 12.49 -4.05
N GLN A 88 0.30 13.69 -4.51
CA GLN A 88 -0.24 14.20 -5.77
C GLN A 88 0.67 13.87 -6.95
N TYR A 89 0.08 13.30 -7.98
CA TYR A 89 0.74 13.04 -9.25
C TYR A 89 -0.28 13.13 -10.41
N ASN A 90 0.16 12.89 -11.63
CA ASN A 90 -0.74 12.88 -12.79
C ASN A 90 -1.95 11.96 -12.54
N THR A 91 -3.16 12.43 -12.85
CA THR A 91 -4.44 11.74 -12.65
C THR A 91 -4.93 11.60 -11.20
N LYS A 92 -4.20 12.10 -10.21
CA LYS A 92 -4.61 12.09 -8.81
C LYS A 92 -4.52 13.48 -8.20
N VAL A 93 -5.59 13.97 -7.59
CA VAL A 93 -5.61 15.20 -6.81
C VAL A 93 -5.73 14.83 -5.35
N SER A 94 -4.71 15.12 -4.57
CA SER A 94 -4.68 14.84 -3.13
C SER A 94 -5.00 16.09 -2.33
N VAL A 95 -6.04 16.02 -1.52
CA VAL A 95 -6.45 17.08 -0.59
C VAL A 95 -6.53 16.49 0.81
N PRO A 96 -5.65 16.84 1.75
CA PRO A 96 -5.61 16.22 3.07
C PRO A 96 -6.75 16.73 3.98
N PHE A 97 -7.97 16.69 3.50
CA PHE A 97 -9.16 17.15 4.18
C PHE A 97 -10.29 16.15 4.04
N VAL A 98 -10.94 15.82 5.14
CA VAL A 98 -12.13 14.96 5.20
C VAL A 98 -13.23 15.61 6.02
N ILE A 99 -14.47 15.29 5.69
CA ILE A 99 -15.66 15.64 6.43
C ILE A 99 -16.29 14.37 6.99
N SER A 100 -16.57 14.35 8.28
CA SER A 100 -17.35 13.30 8.93
C SER A 100 -18.86 13.56 8.81
N ASN A 101 -19.65 12.49 8.67
CA ASN A 101 -21.13 12.56 8.81
C ASN A 101 -21.58 12.97 10.23
N LYS A 102 -20.65 13.15 11.16
CA LYS A 102 -20.87 13.69 12.50
C LYS A 102 -20.73 15.23 12.56
N ASN A 103 -20.72 15.90 11.38
CA ASN A 103 -20.68 17.36 11.22
C ASN A 103 -19.39 18.02 11.73
N TYR A 104 -18.25 17.38 11.52
CA TYR A 104 -16.94 18.01 11.69
C TYR A 104 -16.02 17.68 10.51
N GLY A 105 -14.96 18.44 10.36
CA GLY A 105 -13.94 18.21 9.36
C GLY A 105 -12.55 18.08 9.98
N ILE A 106 -11.67 17.33 9.32
CA ILE A 106 -10.27 17.19 9.69
C ILE A 106 -9.43 17.69 8.52
N LEU A 107 -8.63 18.71 8.77
CA LEU A 107 -7.57 19.14 7.87
C LEU A 107 -6.23 18.66 8.44
N TRP A 108 -5.53 17.87 7.65
CA TRP A 108 -4.17 17.44 7.95
C TRP A 108 -3.18 18.38 7.29
N ASP A 109 -2.83 19.46 8.00
CA ASP A 109 -1.92 20.50 7.49
C ASP A 109 -0.46 20.05 7.61
N SER A 110 -0.02 19.23 6.66
CA SER A 110 1.34 18.73 6.58
C SER A 110 1.89 18.81 5.16
N TYR A 111 3.13 19.27 5.04
CA TYR A 111 3.88 19.26 3.77
C TYR A 111 4.63 17.97 3.51
N SER A 112 4.57 17.02 4.45
CA SER A 112 5.23 15.73 4.32
C SER A 112 4.31 14.72 3.64
N TYR A 113 4.91 13.70 3.04
CA TYR A 113 4.17 12.53 2.59
C TYR A 113 3.30 11.98 3.71
N SER A 114 2.05 11.80 3.44
CA SER A 114 1.06 11.37 4.43
C SER A 114 0.18 10.27 3.88
N ARG A 115 -0.39 9.48 4.76
CA ARG A 115 -1.36 8.44 4.44
C ARG A 115 -2.58 8.54 5.33
N TRP A 116 -3.74 8.26 4.75
CA TRP A 116 -5.00 8.09 5.46
C TRP A 116 -5.28 6.61 5.68
N GLY A 117 -6.00 6.28 6.75
CA GLY A 117 -6.47 4.94 7.03
C GLY A 117 -5.62 4.21 8.06
N ASN A 118 -5.50 2.90 7.93
CA ASN A 118 -4.61 2.07 8.73
C ASN A 118 -3.48 1.53 7.84
N PRO A 119 -2.49 2.34 7.53
CA PRO A 119 -1.46 1.98 6.59
C PRO A 119 -0.38 1.11 7.25
N ASP A 120 -0.74 -0.07 7.68
CA ASP A 120 0.28 -1.09 7.82
C ASP A 120 0.79 -1.40 6.42
N ASP A 121 2.10 -1.49 6.26
CA ASP A 121 2.69 -1.77 4.95
C ASP A 121 2.12 -3.10 4.44
N TYR A 122 1.68 -3.11 3.19
CA TYR A 122 1.26 -4.36 2.57
C TYR A 122 2.44 -5.30 2.50
N LEU A 123 2.28 -6.47 3.07
CA LEU A 123 3.27 -7.50 3.02
C LEU A 123 3.08 -8.34 1.74
N GLN A 124 4.18 -8.81 1.17
CA GLN A 124 4.12 -9.85 0.16
C GLN A 124 3.37 -11.06 0.71
N LEU A 125 2.67 -11.78 -0.15
CA LEU A 125 1.78 -12.88 0.23
C LEU A 125 2.49 -13.92 1.12
N ASN A 126 3.72 -14.29 0.78
CA ASN A 126 4.55 -15.24 1.51
C ASN A 126 5.06 -14.73 2.87
N ARG A 127 4.97 -13.43 3.14
CA ARG A 127 5.30 -12.82 4.43
C ARG A 127 4.09 -12.66 5.33
N ALA A 128 2.91 -12.57 4.72
CA ALA A 128 1.64 -12.40 5.44
C ALA A 128 0.98 -13.73 5.79
N PHE A 129 1.20 -14.77 4.98
CA PHE A 129 0.56 -16.07 5.08
C PHE A 129 1.54 -17.21 4.89
N LYS A 130 1.21 -18.38 5.41
CA LYS A 130 1.82 -19.61 4.92
C LYS A 130 1.18 -19.99 3.59
N LEU A 131 1.98 -20.39 2.64
CA LEU A 131 1.55 -20.75 1.30
C LEU A 131 1.65 -22.27 1.13
N TYR A 132 0.70 -22.81 0.38
CA TYR A 132 0.67 -24.20 -0.03
C TYR A 132 0.41 -24.27 -1.54
N ASP A 133 1.04 -25.20 -2.22
CA ASP A 133 0.79 -25.42 -3.63
C ASP A 133 -0.60 -26.05 -3.87
N LYS A 134 -0.95 -26.27 -5.12
CA LYS A 134 -2.24 -26.87 -5.51
C LYS A 134 -2.46 -28.27 -4.94
N ASP A 135 -1.40 -28.98 -4.59
CA ASP A 135 -1.41 -30.33 -4.05
C ASP A 135 -1.32 -30.34 -2.50
N GLY A 136 -1.29 -29.13 -1.87
CA GLY A 136 -1.26 -28.97 -0.42
C GLY A 136 0.13 -29.00 0.20
N LYS A 137 1.20 -28.96 -0.58
CA LYS A 137 2.56 -28.92 -0.06
C LYS A 137 2.93 -27.48 0.35
N GLU A 138 3.42 -27.32 1.57
CA GLU A 138 3.83 -26.03 2.11
C GLU A 138 5.03 -25.44 1.39
N GLY A 139 5.05 -24.11 1.28
CA GLY A 139 6.17 -23.27 0.87
C GLY A 139 5.85 -22.27 -0.23
N GLN A 140 5.00 -22.59 -1.19
CA GLN A 140 4.75 -21.77 -2.37
C GLN A 140 3.43 -22.11 -3.05
N LEU A 141 2.91 -21.18 -3.87
CA LEU A 141 1.80 -21.46 -4.76
C LEU A 141 2.29 -22.16 -6.03
N THR A 142 1.39 -22.79 -6.78
CA THR A 142 1.68 -23.32 -8.12
C THR A 142 1.38 -22.27 -9.16
N GLY A 143 2.38 -21.78 -9.88
CA GLY A 143 2.23 -20.91 -11.05
C GLY A 143 2.23 -21.72 -12.34
N THR A 144 1.18 -21.58 -13.14
CA THR A 144 1.05 -22.19 -14.47
C THR A 144 1.05 -21.08 -15.53
N TYR A 145 2.05 -21.08 -16.37
CA TYR A 145 2.27 -20.11 -17.43
C TYR A 145 2.03 -20.78 -18.78
N VAL A 146 1.11 -20.25 -19.57
CA VAL A 146 0.81 -20.78 -20.91
C VAL A 146 0.96 -19.64 -21.90
N ASP A 147 1.90 -19.76 -22.84
CA ASP A 147 2.10 -18.78 -23.90
C ASP A 147 1.04 -18.88 -25.02
N LYS A 148 1.08 -17.95 -25.95
CA LYS A 148 0.16 -17.93 -27.11
C LYS A 148 0.22 -19.15 -28.00
N ASN A 149 1.31 -19.93 -27.94
CA ASN A 149 1.51 -21.15 -28.73
C ASN A 149 1.10 -22.40 -27.96
N GLY A 150 0.63 -22.25 -26.71
CA GLY A 150 0.25 -23.35 -25.83
C GLY A 150 1.44 -23.99 -25.10
N GLN A 151 2.64 -23.42 -25.20
CA GLN A 151 3.78 -23.88 -24.39
C GLN A 151 3.48 -23.63 -22.90
N LYS A 152 3.60 -24.66 -22.10
CA LYS A 152 3.26 -24.63 -20.68
C LYS A 152 4.53 -24.71 -19.83
N ILE A 153 4.67 -23.78 -18.89
CA ILE A 153 5.68 -23.79 -17.83
C ILE A 153 4.96 -23.83 -16.49
N VAL A 154 5.38 -24.72 -15.60
CA VAL A 154 4.86 -24.82 -14.23
C VAL A 154 6.02 -24.65 -13.28
N ARG A 155 5.87 -23.75 -12.30
CA ARG A 155 6.86 -23.54 -11.24
C ARG A 155 6.19 -23.15 -9.93
N GLY A 156 6.95 -23.23 -8.84
CA GLY A 156 6.54 -22.68 -7.57
C GLY A 156 6.69 -21.17 -7.52
N GLU A 157 5.76 -20.48 -6.87
CA GLU A 157 5.75 -19.05 -6.67
C GLU A 157 5.62 -18.74 -5.18
N ASP A 158 6.68 -18.27 -4.58
CA ASP A 158 6.70 -17.80 -3.19
C ASP A 158 6.18 -16.37 -3.06
N SER A 159 6.23 -15.61 -4.16
CA SER A 159 5.63 -14.28 -4.26
C SER A 159 5.15 -14.04 -5.69
N ILE A 160 3.96 -13.42 -5.82
CA ILE A 160 3.44 -12.95 -7.11
C ILE A 160 3.95 -11.53 -7.30
N TYR A 161 5.18 -11.40 -7.78
CA TYR A 161 5.87 -10.11 -7.91
C TYR A 161 6.60 -10.01 -9.24
N PHE A 162 6.05 -9.22 -10.15
CA PHE A 162 6.60 -8.96 -11.47
C PHE A 162 6.82 -7.46 -11.64
N GLU A 163 8.03 -7.01 -11.36
CA GLU A 163 8.39 -5.61 -11.55
C GLU A 163 8.57 -5.31 -13.04
N TYR A 164 7.93 -4.26 -13.50
CA TYR A 164 8.17 -3.73 -14.84
C TYR A 164 9.35 -2.76 -14.79
N ALA A 165 10.45 -3.13 -15.42
CA ALA A 165 11.59 -2.24 -15.60
C ALA A 165 11.41 -1.44 -16.89
N MET A 166 11.33 -0.12 -16.79
CA MET A 166 11.23 0.78 -17.93
C MET A 166 12.53 0.78 -18.73
N PRO A 167 12.46 0.85 -20.08
CA PRO A 167 13.65 0.99 -20.91
C PRO A 167 14.34 2.35 -20.66
N GLU A 168 15.62 2.45 -21.02
CA GLU A 168 16.54 3.58 -20.74
C GLU A 168 16.03 4.98 -21.12
N ALA A 169 15.08 5.12 -22.01
CA ALA A 169 14.59 6.40 -22.50
C ALA A 169 13.74 7.19 -21.48
N SER A 170 13.44 6.63 -20.32
CA SER A 170 12.63 7.29 -19.30
C SER A 170 13.53 8.05 -18.32
N GLU A 171 13.45 9.39 -18.35
CA GLU A 171 14.10 10.24 -17.33
C GLU A 171 13.51 10.06 -15.93
N ILE A 172 12.35 9.42 -15.83
CA ILE A 172 11.57 9.27 -14.59
C ILE A 172 11.97 8.00 -13.82
N CYS A 173 12.48 6.99 -14.51
CA CYS A 173 12.84 5.72 -13.88
C CYS A 173 14.36 5.50 -13.94
N ASN A 174 14.89 4.87 -12.88
CA ASN A 174 16.29 4.44 -12.91
C ASN A 174 16.54 3.61 -14.15
N LYS A 175 17.53 4.03 -14.94
CA LYS A 175 17.96 3.35 -16.16
C LYS A 175 18.33 1.92 -15.83
N THR A 176 17.53 0.98 -16.26
CA THR A 176 17.94 -0.42 -16.34
C THR A 176 18.14 -0.73 -17.81
N ASP A 177 19.29 -1.22 -18.17
CA ASP A 177 19.66 -1.56 -19.56
C ASP A 177 18.76 -2.64 -20.20
N LYS A 178 17.78 -3.12 -19.45
CA LYS A 178 16.92 -4.25 -19.82
C LYS A 178 15.47 -3.94 -19.46
N GLY A 179 14.83 -3.05 -20.19
CA GLY A 179 13.39 -2.86 -20.06
C GLY A 179 12.59 -4.17 -20.11
N GLY A 180 11.39 -4.18 -19.55
CA GLY A 180 10.48 -5.31 -19.57
C GLY A 180 10.18 -5.88 -18.18
N ILE A 181 9.38 -6.93 -18.14
CA ILE A 181 8.92 -7.54 -16.90
C ILE A 181 9.99 -8.48 -16.34
N GLN A 182 10.34 -8.26 -15.09
CA GLN A 182 11.30 -9.08 -14.36
C GLN A 182 10.61 -10.33 -13.75
N ASN A 183 11.40 -11.30 -13.39
CA ASN A 183 10.95 -12.53 -12.71
C ASN A 183 10.00 -13.45 -13.48
N LEU A 184 9.77 -13.22 -14.77
CA LEU A 184 9.06 -14.17 -15.61
C LEU A 184 9.89 -15.46 -15.79
N PRO A 185 9.23 -16.62 -16.02
CA PRO A 185 9.93 -17.83 -16.40
C PRO A 185 10.79 -17.61 -17.64
N LYS A 186 12.00 -18.19 -17.63
CA LYS A 186 12.93 -18.06 -18.76
C LYS A 186 12.30 -18.52 -20.06
N GLY A 187 12.32 -17.65 -21.07
CA GLY A 187 11.76 -17.94 -22.39
C GLY A 187 10.25 -17.80 -22.50
N PHE A 188 9.58 -17.34 -21.46
CA PHE A 188 8.13 -17.10 -21.51
C PHE A 188 7.83 -15.77 -22.21
N ALA A 189 6.92 -15.81 -23.19
CA ALA A 189 6.43 -14.63 -23.89
C ALA A 189 5.07 -14.21 -23.33
N LEU A 190 4.99 -13.02 -22.75
CA LEU A 190 3.79 -12.53 -22.06
C LEU A 190 2.63 -12.20 -23.02
N ASN A 191 2.93 -11.69 -24.22
CA ASN A 191 1.90 -11.26 -25.16
C ASN A 191 1.02 -12.45 -25.61
N GLY A 192 -0.29 -12.35 -25.33
CA GLY A 192 -1.27 -13.39 -25.64
C GLY A 192 -1.16 -14.63 -24.74
N SER A 193 -0.53 -14.50 -23.60
CA SER A 193 -0.35 -15.58 -22.61
C SER A 193 -1.47 -15.61 -21.59
N LYS A 194 -1.49 -16.71 -20.82
CA LYS A 194 -2.32 -16.89 -19.63
C LYS A 194 -1.44 -17.36 -18.48
N VAL A 195 -1.61 -16.73 -17.33
CA VAL A 195 -0.94 -17.14 -16.08
C VAL A 195 -2.01 -17.46 -15.04
N VAL A 196 -1.87 -18.60 -14.37
CA VAL A 196 -2.77 -19.03 -13.31
C VAL A 196 -1.96 -19.39 -12.08
N TYR A 197 -2.36 -18.86 -10.93
CA TYR A 197 -1.79 -19.21 -9.63
C TYR A 197 -2.83 -20.02 -8.86
N GLU A 198 -2.42 -21.17 -8.36
CA GLU A 198 -3.27 -22.10 -7.64
C GLU A 198 -2.60 -22.56 -6.35
N GLY A 199 -3.39 -22.71 -5.30
CA GLY A 199 -2.90 -23.17 -4.02
C GLY A 199 -3.79 -22.72 -2.87
N TYR A 200 -3.22 -22.75 -1.67
CA TYR A 200 -3.92 -22.38 -0.45
C TYR A 200 -3.07 -21.40 0.37
N VAL A 201 -3.74 -20.58 1.16
CA VAL A 201 -3.11 -19.68 2.12
C VAL A 201 -3.63 -20.00 3.52
N GLU A 202 -2.73 -20.06 4.50
CA GLU A 202 -3.08 -20.21 5.91
C GLU A 202 -2.85 -18.85 6.60
N ALA A 203 -3.93 -18.29 7.12
CA ALA A 203 -3.90 -17.03 7.83
C ALA A 203 -3.30 -17.21 9.24
N PRO A 204 -2.42 -16.31 9.70
CA PRO A 204 -1.77 -16.42 11.02
C PRO A 204 -2.76 -16.19 12.18
N THR A 205 -3.85 -15.49 11.94
CA THR A 205 -4.88 -15.17 12.94
C THR A 205 -6.27 -15.19 12.32
N ASN A 206 -7.28 -15.35 13.14
CA ASN A 206 -8.68 -15.15 12.72
C ASN A 206 -8.99 -13.65 12.69
N SER A 207 -8.90 -13.03 11.52
CA SER A 207 -9.06 -11.60 11.31
C SER A 207 -9.57 -11.29 9.91
N PHE A 208 -9.81 -10.02 9.63
CA PHE A 208 -10.07 -9.54 8.26
C PHE A 208 -8.76 -9.25 7.56
N TYR A 209 -8.64 -9.67 6.32
CA TYR A 209 -7.48 -9.44 5.48
C TYR A 209 -7.91 -8.71 4.21
N GLN A 210 -7.17 -7.67 3.87
CA GLN A 210 -7.33 -6.95 2.61
C GLN A 210 -6.23 -7.38 1.64
N PHE A 211 -6.64 -7.87 0.47
CA PHE A 211 -5.72 -8.19 -0.61
C PHE A 211 -5.70 -7.04 -1.62
N ILE A 212 -4.51 -6.64 -2.02
CA ILE A 212 -4.32 -5.66 -3.09
C ILE A 212 -3.57 -6.32 -4.22
N LEU A 213 -4.10 -6.21 -5.42
CA LEU A 213 -3.45 -6.59 -6.66
C LEU A 213 -3.05 -5.32 -7.40
N TYR A 214 -1.76 -5.13 -7.60
CA TYR A 214 -1.23 -4.14 -8.54
C TYR A 214 -1.03 -4.83 -9.89
N TYR A 215 -1.61 -4.28 -10.92
CA TYR A 215 -1.45 -4.79 -12.28
C TYR A 215 -1.26 -3.64 -13.27
N ALA A 216 -0.56 -3.92 -14.34
CA ALA A 216 -0.45 -3.06 -15.51
C ALA A 216 -0.91 -3.85 -16.73
N GLY A 217 -1.81 -3.26 -17.54
CA GLY A 217 -2.35 -3.88 -18.73
C GLY A 217 -2.67 -2.85 -19.79
#